data_3183a431f46deb709cc8247c97c4398a
#
_entry.id   3183a431f46deb709cc8247c97c4398a
#
_cell.length_a   1.000
_cell.length_b   1.000
_cell.length_c   1.000
_cell.angle_alpha   90.00
_cell.angle_beta   90.00
_cell.angle_gamma   90.00
#
_symmetry.space_group_name_H-M   'P 1'
#
loop_
_entity.id
_entity.type
_entity.pdbx_description
1 polymer ?
#
loop_
_entity_poly.entity_id
_entity_poly.type
_entity_poly.pdbx_seq_one_letter_code
_entity_poly.pdbx_strand_id
1 'polypeptide(L)'
;MDIKDIKFKAKRLDNGEWVKGDLKHSTSYVGIGYPSNEFPEVTIVRKVDPNTVCMFTGLKDKNGTPIYEGDIVIYKYNDTERRGAITWDSKAASFCFGQDFLVHYPSENMVIIGNKFDK
;
A
#
# COMPACT_ATOMS: atom_id res chain seq x y z
N MET A 1 -6.43 -13.56 -10.07
CA MET A 1 -5.85 -12.26 -9.64
C MET A 1 -5.07 -11.66 -10.80
N ASP A 2 -5.29 -10.39 -11.08
CA ASP A 2 -4.59 -9.71 -12.15
C ASP A 2 -3.21 -9.30 -11.66
N ILE A 3 -2.17 -9.60 -12.42
CA ILE A 3 -0.78 -9.32 -12.00
C ILE A 3 -0.52 -7.83 -11.78
N LYS A 4 -1.22 -6.94 -12.50
CA LYS A 4 -1.08 -5.49 -12.31
C LYS A 4 -1.56 -5.02 -10.93
N ASP A 5 -2.35 -5.84 -10.22
CA ASP A 5 -2.83 -5.53 -8.89
C ASP A 5 -1.89 -6.06 -7.79
N ILE A 6 -0.83 -6.79 -8.19
CA ILE A 6 0.18 -7.27 -7.25
C ILE A 6 1.31 -6.26 -7.25
N LYS A 7 1.25 -5.31 -6.32
CA LYS A 7 2.29 -4.29 -6.22
C LYS A 7 2.45 -3.85 -4.77
N PHE A 8 3.57 -3.20 -4.51
CA PHE A 8 4.00 -2.83 -3.17
C PHE A 8 4.53 -1.41 -3.18
N LYS A 9 4.59 -0.80 -2.01
CA LYS A 9 5.38 0.40 -1.79
C LYS A 9 6.19 0.23 -0.51
N ALA A 10 7.31 0.93 -0.44
CA ALA A 10 8.18 0.93 0.73
C ALA A 10 9.03 2.19 0.72
N LYS A 11 9.65 2.50 1.85
CA LYS A 11 10.54 3.66 1.95
C LYS A 11 11.95 3.27 1.56
N ARG A 12 12.57 4.08 0.70
CA ARG A 12 13.96 3.89 0.26
C ARG A 12 14.90 4.08 1.44
N LEU A 13 15.92 3.23 1.48
CA LEU A 13 16.96 3.35 2.51
C LEU A 13 17.78 4.62 2.38
N ASP A 14 17.99 5.11 1.15
CA ASP A 14 18.90 6.24 0.91
C ASP A 14 18.28 7.59 1.23
N ASN A 15 16.97 7.78 1.04
CA ASN A 15 16.36 9.10 1.22
C ASN A 15 15.03 9.09 1.98
N GLY A 16 14.51 7.90 2.35
CA GLY A 16 13.25 7.80 3.07
C GLY A 16 12.00 8.08 2.25
N GLU A 17 12.12 8.28 0.96
CA GLU A 17 10.97 8.53 0.11
C GLU A 17 10.28 7.21 -0.27
N TRP A 18 8.97 7.29 -0.51
CA TRP A 18 8.21 6.16 -1.00
C TRP A 18 8.61 5.79 -2.42
N VAL A 19 8.72 4.49 -2.68
CA VAL A 19 8.88 3.94 -4.03
C VAL A 19 7.85 2.82 -4.22
N LYS A 20 7.27 2.73 -5.40
CA LYS A 20 6.21 1.77 -5.74
C LYS A 20 6.65 0.87 -6.87
N GLY A 21 6.24 -0.38 -6.82
CA GLY A 21 6.55 -1.35 -7.87
C GLY A 21 6.50 -2.77 -7.37
N ASP A 22 7.33 -3.62 -7.96
CA ASP A 22 7.41 -5.03 -7.65
C ASP A 22 8.36 -5.28 -6.49
N LEU A 23 7.95 -6.13 -5.56
CA LEU A 23 8.79 -6.50 -4.42
C LEU A 23 9.88 -7.47 -4.85
N LYS A 24 11.12 -7.13 -4.55
CA LYS A 24 12.27 -7.98 -4.78
C LYS A 24 12.88 -8.36 -3.43
N HIS A 25 12.80 -9.62 -3.09
CA HIS A 25 13.31 -10.14 -1.83
C HIS A 25 14.49 -11.06 -2.11
N SER A 26 15.69 -10.62 -1.74
CA SER A 26 16.90 -11.44 -1.85
C SER A 26 17.48 -11.72 -0.47
N THR A 27 18.52 -12.55 -0.41
CA THR A 27 19.14 -12.89 0.85
C THR A 27 19.88 -11.71 1.49
N SER A 28 20.27 -10.72 0.70
CA SER A 28 21.09 -9.59 1.18
C SER A 28 20.35 -8.27 1.26
N TYR A 29 19.17 -8.16 0.64
CA TYR A 29 18.39 -6.91 0.68
C TYR A 29 16.94 -7.14 0.28
N VAL A 30 16.11 -6.14 0.59
CA VAL A 30 14.74 -6.03 0.07
C VAL A 30 14.71 -4.79 -0.81
N GLY A 31 14.10 -4.91 -1.99
CA GLY A 31 14.03 -3.81 -2.94
C GLY A 31 12.67 -3.72 -3.62
N ILE A 32 12.44 -2.57 -4.24
CA ILE A 32 11.28 -2.34 -5.11
C ILE A 32 11.83 -2.06 -6.51
N GLY A 33 11.31 -2.82 -7.48
CA GLY A 33 11.68 -2.67 -8.89
C GLY A 33 10.58 -2.02 -9.70
N TYR A 34 10.95 -1.17 -10.64
CA TYR A 34 10.01 -0.49 -11.53
C TYR A 34 10.70 -0.18 -12.85
N PRO A 35 9.93 -0.03 -13.96
CA PRO A 35 10.51 0.30 -15.24
C PRO A 35 11.11 1.70 -15.25
N SER A 36 12.25 1.85 -15.91
CA SER A 36 12.82 3.18 -16.17
C SER A 36 11.88 3.98 -17.07
N ASN A 37 11.70 5.27 -16.79
CA ASN A 37 10.90 6.15 -17.65
C ASN A 37 11.54 6.34 -19.02
N GLU A 38 12.86 6.38 -19.08
CA GLU A 38 13.62 6.60 -20.31
C GLU A 38 13.76 5.32 -21.12
N PHE A 39 14.00 4.19 -20.44
CA PHE A 39 14.19 2.88 -21.08
C PHE A 39 13.28 1.86 -20.39
N PRO A 40 12.00 1.73 -20.83
CA PRO A 40 11.03 0.89 -20.12
C PRO A 40 11.43 -0.59 -20.00
N GLU A 41 12.31 -1.09 -20.87
CA GLU A 41 12.84 -2.45 -20.77
C GLU A 41 13.88 -2.61 -19.67
N VAL A 42 14.36 -1.51 -19.09
CA VAL A 42 15.33 -1.53 -17.98
C VAL A 42 14.58 -1.40 -16.67
N THR A 43 14.83 -2.34 -15.75
CA THR A 43 14.25 -2.29 -14.41
C THR A 43 15.21 -1.55 -13.46
N ILE A 44 14.68 -0.55 -12.79
CA ILE A 44 15.38 0.14 -11.70
C ILE A 44 14.96 -0.54 -10.40
N VAL A 45 15.94 -0.87 -9.56
CA VAL A 45 15.67 -1.46 -8.24
C VAL A 45 16.22 -0.51 -7.17
N ARG A 46 15.37 -0.17 -6.20
CA ARG A 46 15.76 0.64 -5.05
C ARG A 46 15.70 -0.20 -3.78
N LYS A 47 16.78 -0.20 -3.01
CA LYS A 47 16.79 -0.86 -1.71
C LYS A 47 15.87 -0.09 -0.76
N VAL A 48 15.07 -0.83 -0.01
CA VAL A 48 14.06 -0.26 0.87
C VAL A 48 14.19 -0.80 2.27
N ASP A 49 13.60 -0.07 3.24
CA ASP A 49 13.49 -0.54 4.61
C ASP A 49 12.39 -1.64 4.63
N PRO A 50 12.76 -2.88 4.96
CA PRO A 50 11.81 -3.98 4.94
C PRO A 50 10.64 -3.81 5.91
N ASN A 51 10.80 -3.01 6.95
CA ASN A 51 9.72 -2.75 7.92
C ASN A 51 8.64 -1.82 7.37
N THR A 52 8.90 -1.17 6.23
CA THR A 52 7.95 -0.23 5.62
C THR A 52 7.24 -0.80 4.40
N VAL A 53 7.45 -2.08 4.08
CA VAL A 53 6.82 -2.71 2.92
C VAL A 53 5.31 -2.80 3.13
N CYS A 54 4.56 -2.23 2.20
CA CYS A 54 3.11 -2.19 2.22
C CYS A 54 2.57 -2.78 0.92
N MET A 55 1.64 -3.72 1.04
CA MET A 55 1.02 -4.35 -0.11
C MET A 55 -0.20 -3.55 -0.57
N PHE A 56 -0.38 -3.42 -1.88
CA PHE A 56 -1.59 -2.83 -2.46
C PHE A 56 -2.79 -3.72 -2.15
N THR A 57 -3.89 -3.11 -1.71
CA THR A 57 -5.10 -3.85 -1.34
C THR A 57 -5.94 -4.28 -2.55
N GLY A 58 -5.67 -3.73 -3.73
CA GLY A 58 -6.51 -3.91 -4.90
C GLY A 58 -7.63 -2.88 -5.00
N LEU A 59 -7.77 -2.03 -3.99
CA LEU A 59 -8.86 -1.05 -3.92
C LEU A 59 -8.32 0.37 -4.08
N LYS A 60 -9.19 1.26 -4.57
CA LYS A 60 -8.89 2.69 -4.68
C LYS A 60 -9.88 3.48 -3.83
N ASP A 61 -9.42 4.60 -3.30
CA ASP A 61 -10.26 5.48 -2.52
C ASP A 61 -11.20 6.31 -3.41
N LYS A 62 -11.95 7.21 -2.78
CA LYS A 62 -12.90 8.09 -3.46
C LYS A 62 -12.27 8.89 -4.60
N ASN A 63 -11.00 9.25 -4.47
CA ASN A 63 -10.27 10.06 -5.45
C ASN A 63 -9.52 9.21 -6.48
N GLY A 64 -9.68 7.90 -6.46
CA GLY A 64 -8.98 7.00 -7.36
C GLY A 64 -7.55 6.68 -6.93
N THR A 65 -7.16 7.06 -5.71
CA THR A 65 -5.83 6.78 -5.17
C THR A 65 -5.75 5.36 -4.66
N PRO A 66 -4.74 4.57 -5.07
CA PRO A 66 -4.60 3.19 -4.58
C PRO A 66 -4.42 3.13 -3.07
N ILE A 67 -5.14 2.21 -2.43
CA ILE A 67 -5.06 2.01 -0.97
C ILE A 67 -4.07 0.88 -0.69
N TYR A 68 -3.08 1.16 0.15
CA TYR A 68 -2.07 0.21 0.59
C TYR A 68 -2.24 -0.14 2.05
N GLU A 69 -1.77 -1.32 2.42
CA GLU A 69 -1.59 -1.68 3.83
C GLU A 69 -0.82 -0.55 4.55
N GLY A 70 -1.25 -0.23 5.78
CA GLY A 70 -0.63 0.85 6.54
C GLY A 70 -1.22 2.23 6.27
N ASP A 71 -2.01 2.40 5.21
CA ASP A 71 -2.68 3.67 4.95
C ASP A 71 -3.71 3.95 6.05
N ILE A 72 -3.79 5.23 6.42
CA ILE A 72 -4.79 5.73 7.35
C ILE A 72 -5.88 6.39 6.52
N VAL A 73 -7.12 5.95 6.71
CA VAL A 73 -8.24 6.42 5.90
C VAL A 73 -9.36 6.95 6.77
N ILE A 74 -10.14 7.86 6.23
CA ILE A 74 -11.42 8.30 6.78
C ILE A 74 -12.52 7.71 5.90
N TYR A 75 -13.45 7.00 6.53
CA TYR A 75 -14.63 6.44 5.89
C TYR A 75 -15.84 7.27 6.27
N LYS A 76 -16.61 7.70 5.27
CA LYS A 76 -17.84 8.46 5.49
C LYS A 76 -18.98 7.84 4.68
N TYR A 77 -20.07 7.51 5.39
CA TYR A 77 -21.27 7.02 4.76
C TYR A 77 -22.48 7.51 5.55
N ASN A 78 -23.36 8.28 4.92
CA ASN A 78 -24.47 8.96 5.59
C ASN A 78 -23.92 9.80 6.75
N ASP A 79 -24.42 9.56 7.98
CA ASP A 79 -23.97 10.27 9.17
C ASP A 79 -22.85 9.53 9.90
N THR A 80 -22.35 8.43 9.33
CA THR A 80 -21.27 7.65 9.93
C THR A 80 -19.93 8.14 9.43
N GLU A 81 -19.01 8.40 10.37
CA GLU A 81 -17.63 8.69 10.05
C GLU A 81 -16.73 7.82 10.91
N ARG A 82 -15.77 7.14 10.27
CA ARG A 82 -14.79 6.32 10.97
C ARG A 82 -13.41 6.63 10.43
N ARG A 83 -12.41 6.56 11.31
CA ARG A 83 -11.00 6.69 10.95
C ARG A 83 -10.27 5.45 11.42
N GLY A 84 -9.39 4.94 10.59
CA GLY A 84 -8.60 3.78 10.97
C GLY A 84 -7.49 3.48 9.98
N ALA A 85 -6.62 2.57 10.40
CA ALA A 85 -5.54 2.08 9.55
C ALA A 85 -5.96 0.82 8.80
N ILE A 86 -5.45 0.67 7.59
CA ILE A 86 -5.60 -0.57 6.82
C ILE A 86 -4.48 -1.50 7.26
N THR A 87 -4.85 -2.68 7.75
CA THR A 87 -3.90 -3.68 8.24
C THR A 87 -4.11 -5.02 7.55
N TRP A 88 -3.13 -5.90 7.67
CA TRP A 88 -3.23 -7.27 7.18
C TRP A 88 -3.40 -8.21 8.37
N ASP A 89 -4.45 -9.03 8.35
CA ASP A 89 -4.66 -10.08 9.35
C ASP A 89 -4.24 -11.41 8.74
N SER A 90 -3.12 -11.96 9.19
CA SER A 90 -2.58 -13.19 8.64
C SER A 90 -3.41 -14.42 9.00
N LYS A 91 -4.15 -14.39 10.11
CA LYS A 91 -5.02 -15.50 10.50
C LYS A 91 -6.26 -15.57 9.62
N ALA A 92 -6.84 -14.42 9.32
CA ALA A 92 -8.01 -14.34 8.44
C ALA A 92 -7.63 -14.28 6.96
N ALA A 93 -6.35 -14.09 6.65
CA ALA A 93 -5.85 -13.85 5.28
C ALA A 93 -6.64 -12.74 4.60
N SER A 94 -6.81 -11.63 5.30
CA SER A 94 -7.66 -10.53 4.84
C SER A 94 -7.13 -9.19 5.30
N PHE A 95 -7.41 -8.16 4.51
CA PHE A 95 -7.20 -6.79 4.94
C PHE A 95 -8.31 -6.36 5.90
N CYS A 96 -7.95 -5.52 6.85
CA CYS A 96 -8.84 -4.99 7.87
C CYS A 96 -8.83 -3.47 7.87
N PHE A 97 -9.94 -2.89 8.29
CA PHE A 97 -10.09 -1.46 8.56
C PHE A 97 -10.39 -1.33 10.06
N GLY A 98 -9.40 -0.87 10.82
CA GLY A 98 -9.49 -0.95 12.27
C GLY A 98 -9.60 -2.40 12.71
N GLN A 99 -10.66 -2.73 13.45
CA GLN A 99 -10.90 -4.10 13.94
C GLN A 99 -11.85 -4.90 13.04
N ASP A 100 -12.38 -4.30 12.00
CA ASP A 100 -13.34 -4.95 11.09
C ASP A 100 -12.67 -5.33 9.77
N PHE A 101 -13.26 -6.28 9.06
CA PHE A 101 -12.78 -6.63 7.73
C PHE A 101 -13.05 -5.49 6.74
N LEU A 102 -12.04 -5.19 5.93
CA LEU A 102 -12.13 -4.12 4.95
C LEU A 102 -13.28 -4.33 3.96
N VAL A 103 -13.60 -5.58 3.63
CA VAL A 103 -14.66 -5.92 2.69
C VAL A 103 -16.02 -5.34 3.08
N HIS A 104 -16.24 -5.04 4.35
CA HIS A 104 -17.49 -4.46 4.82
C HIS A 104 -17.62 -2.95 4.61
N TYR A 105 -16.57 -2.31 4.10
CA TYR A 105 -16.53 -0.86 3.93
C TYR A 105 -16.22 -0.51 2.48
N PRO A 106 -17.18 -0.01 1.70
CA PRO A 106 -16.92 0.39 0.32
C PRO A 106 -15.81 1.43 0.22
N SER A 107 -14.79 1.13 -0.56
CA SER A 107 -13.61 2.00 -0.68
C SER A 107 -13.92 3.33 -1.36
N GLU A 108 -14.97 3.39 -2.17
CA GLU A 108 -15.42 4.66 -2.77
C GLU A 108 -15.91 5.68 -1.74
N ASN A 109 -16.09 5.27 -0.49
CA ASN A 109 -16.45 6.17 0.62
C ASN A 109 -15.26 6.48 1.51
N MET A 110 -14.06 6.10 1.10
CA MET A 110 -12.82 6.32 1.86
C MET A 110 -11.98 7.41 1.24
N VAL A 111 -11.24 8.14 2.09
CA VAL A 111 -10.19 9.08 1.68
C VAL A 111 -8.93 8.76 2.46
N ILE A 112 -7.82 8.53 1.74
CA ILE A 112 -6.52 8.32 2.36
C ILE A 112 -6.03 9.66 2.92
N ILE A 113 -5.63 9.67 4.19
CA ILE A 113 -5.11 10.88 4.85
C ILE A 113 -3.64 10.74 5.26
N GLY A 114 -3.03 9.60 5.06
CA GLY A 114 -1.63 9.36 5.38
C GLY A 114 -1.34 7.88 5.43
N ASN A 115 -0.15 7.55 5.94
CA ASN A 115 0.28 6.17 6.16
C ASN A 115 1.00 6.11 7.49
N LYS A 116 0.91 4.98 8.19
CA LYS A 116 1.52 4.83 9.53
C LYS A 116 3.02 5.06 9.54
N PHE A 117 3.69 4.96 8.38
CA PHE A 117 5.14 5.19 8.27
C PHE A 117 5.49 6.62 7.85
N ASP A 118 4.51 7.47 7.60
CA ASP A 118 4.76 8.89 7.32
C ASP A 118 5.17 9.61 8.60
N LYS A 119 5.99 10.60 8.43
CA LYS A 119 6.44 11.43 9.55
C LYS A 119 5.97 12.85 9.42
#